data_97d2387d99a4bc9919a0f848fd29464f
#
_entry.id   97d2387d99a4bc9919a0f848fd29464f
#
_cell.length_a   1.000
_cell.length_b   1.000
_cell.length_c   1.000
_cell.angle_alpha   90.00
_cell.angle_beta   90.00
_cell.angle_gamma   90.00
#
_symmetry.space_group_name_H-M   'P 1'
#
loop_
_entity.id
_entity.type
_entity.pdbx_description
1 polymer ?
#
loop_
_entity_poly.entity_id
_entity_poly.type
_entity_poly.pdbx_seq_one_letter_code
_entity_poly.pdbx_strand_id
1 'polypeptide(L)'
;MRVAYSVIAGKKMNYKKGTLVCVGPGMVLGAHITERCKNHIKQADIVFTSCHPVIEKWLATLNSCTYSLQHLYADNKDRRNTYQQMQAAMLAEVRNNKKVVGAFYGHPGVFAQVPHHSIKQATEEGFEAWMEPGISADACLYADMGIDPGAYGCQQFEASQFMFYQRKLDPSAYVILWQLGHAGDLSLTPRLTGAPERQVLVDMLLEYYAPSHQVAIYESPFLPTQQPRIIWQRLDELPKADISLISTLVIPPGRRLIPNDEIVIRLKSIYPASHGKNTNKALGE
;
A
#
# COMPACT_ATOMS: atom_id res chain seq x y z
N MET A 1 19.85 -9.42 -11.12
CA MET A 1 20.05 -10.45 -10.09
C MET A 1 18.79 -10.47 -9.23
N ARG A 2 17.97 -11.54 -9.34
CA ARG A 2 16.66 -11.64 -8.68
C ARG A 2 16.88 -12.09 -7.24
N VAL A 3 16.42 -11.31 -6.29
CA VAL A 3 16.38 -11.74 -4.89
C VAL A 3 15.04 -12.47 -4.71
N ALA A 4 15.08 -13.79 -4.87
CA ALA A 4 14.06 -14.64 -4.28
C ALA A 4 14.18 -14.50 -2.76
N TYR A 5 13.08 -14.64 -2.02
CA TYR A 5 13.04 -14.63 -0.55
C TYR A 5 13.84 -15.78 0.13
N SER A 6 14.87 -16.26 -0.53
CA SER A 6 15.79 -17.27 -0.02
C SER A 6 17.24 -16.83 -0.22
N VAL A 7 17.72 -15.91 0.62
CA VAL A 7 19.15 -15.80 0.86
C VAL A 7 19.52 -16.83 1.94
N ILE A 8 19.69 -18.06 1.52
CA ILE A 8 20.47 -19.06 2.25
C ILE A 8 21.44 -19.66 1.25
N ALA A 9 22.72 -19.21 1.41
CA ALA A 9 23.96 -19.88 0.98
C ALA A 9 23.89 -20.77 -0.28
N GLY A 10 24.31 -20.24 -1.43
CA GLY A 10 25.13 -20.97 -2.43
C GLY A 10 24.59 -22.26 -3.09
N LYS A 11 23.38 -22.74 -2.80
CA LYS A 11 22.81 -23.92 -3.44
C LYS A 11 21.95 -23.51 -4.64
N LYS A 12 22.27 -24.00 -5.84
CA LYS A 12 21.35 -24.00 -6.98
C LYS A 12 20.08 -24.74 -6.57
N MET A 13 19.00 -24.00 -6.30
CA MET A 13 17.70 -24.63 -6.01
C MET A 13 17.13 -25.21 -7.30
N ASN A 14 16.79 -26.50 -7.30
CA ASN A 14 16.07 -27.17 -8.36
C ASN A 14 14.59 -26.90 -8.13
N TYR A 15 14.03 -25.85 -8.78
CA TYR A 15 12.61 -25.54 -8.67
C TYR A 15 11.78 -26.56 -9.46
N LYS A 16 10.58 -26.84 -8.96
CA LYS A 16 9.54 -27.57 -9.70
C LYS A 16 9.12 -26.74 -10.93
N LYS A 17 8.55 -27.39 -11.93
CA LYS A 17 7.84 -26.71 -13.02
C LYS A 17 6.67 -25.91 -12.45
N GLY A 18 6.30 -24.85 -13.12
CA GLY A 18 5.29 -23.90 -12.64
C GLY A 18 5.95 -22.73 -11.90
N THR A 19 5.42 -21.54 -12.09
CA THR A 19 5.93 -20.32 -11.49
C THR A 19 4.78 -19.43 -11.04
N LEU A 20 5.00 -18.63 -9.99
CA LEU A 20 4.07 -17.58 -9.57
C LEU A 20 4.76 -16.23 -9.61
N VAL A 21 4.20 -15.29 -10.36
CA VAL A 21 4.64 -13.88 -10.32
C VAL A 21 3.49 -12.99 -9.92
N CYS A 22 3.62 -12.30 -8.78
CA CYS A 22 2.66 -11.26 -8.43
C CYS A 22 3.13 -9.92 -8.99
N VAL A 23 2.27 -9.24 -9.73
CA VAL A 23 2.58 -7.98 -10.42
C VAL A 23 1.61 -6.88 -10.04
N GLY A 24 2.08 -5.62 -10.07
CA GLY A 24 1.26 -4.44 -9.87
C GLY A 24 0.99 -3.71 -11.18
N PRO A 25 -0.25 -3.67 -11.68
CA PRO A 25 -0.60 -2.84 -12.83
C PRO A 25 -0.64 -1.34 -12.51
N GLY A 26 -0.36 -0.97 -11.27
CA GLY A 26 -0.45 0.40 -10.78
C GLY A 26 -1.89 0.83 -10.43
N MET A 27 -2.05 2.11 -10.11
CA MET A 27 -3.36 2.68 -9.73
C MET A 27 -4.15 3.16 -10.95
N VAL A 28 -3.49 3.71 -11.97
CA VAL A 28 -4.13 4.32 -13.15
C VAL A 28 -4.03 3.39 -14.34
N LEU A 29 -5.17 3.17 -14.98
CA LEU A 29 -5.34 2.29 -16.14
C LEU A 29 -4.28 2.53 -17.23
N GLY A 30 -3.43 1.53 -17.48
CA GLY A 30 -2.43 1.53 -18.53
C GLY A 30 -1.25 2.49 -18.34
N ALA A 31 -1.37 3.50 -17.48
CA ALA A 31 -0.35 4.52 -17.28
C ALA A 31 0.75 4.13 -16.27
N HIS A 32 0.39 3.32 -15.28
CA HIS A 32 1.27 2.98 -14.17
C HIS A 32 1.90 1.59 -14.23
N ILE A 33 1.61 0.82 -15.27
CA ILE A 33 2.19 -0.51 -15.41
C ILE A 33 3.63 -0.43 -15.93
N THR A 34 4.55 -1.13 -15.27
CA THR A 34 5.92 -1.24 -15.77
C THR A 34 5.96 -2.22 -16.96
N GLU A 35 6.93 -2.04 -17.86
CA GLU A 35 7.09 -2.95 -19.01
C GLU A 35 7.39 -4.40 -18.55
N ARG A 36 8.09 -4.58 -17.41
CA ARG A 36 8.31 -5.91 -16.83
C ARG A 36 7.00 -6.57 -16.41
N CYS A 37 6.14 -5.87 -15.66
CA CYS A 37 4.83 -6.39 -15.28
C CYS A 37 3.98 -6.76 -16.48
N LYS A 38 3.95 -5.88 -17.49
CA LYS A 38 3.23 -6.12 -18.76
C LYS A 38 3.73 -7.35 -19.50
N ASN A 39 5.06 -7.57 -19.54
CA ASN A 39 5.66 -8.73 -20.17
C ASN A 39 5.33 -10.03 -19.42
N HIS A 40 5.32 -10.03 -18.08
CA HIS A 40 4.87 -11.20 -17.32
C HIS A 40 3.42 -11.55 -17.62
N ILE A 41 2.51 -10.56 -17.68
CA ILE A 41 1.11 -10.76 -18.02
C ILE A 41 0.98 -11.38 -19.41
N LYS A 42 1.67 -10.83 -20.42
CA LYS A 42 1.60 -11.32 -21.81
C LYS A 42 2.14 -12.76 -21.98
N GLN A 43 3.11 -13.16 -21.15
CA GLN A 43 3.79 -14.46 -21.26
C GLN A 43 3.23 -15.52 -20.31
N ALA A 44 2.24 -15.17 -19.50
CA ALA A 44 1.61 -16.10 -18.57
C ALA A 44 0.72 -17.12 -19.30
N ASP A 45 0.67 -18.34 -18.77
CA ASP A 45 -0.32 -19.33 -19.21
C ASP A 45 -1.71 -18.98 -18.65
N ILE A 46 -1.74 -18.31 -17.47
CA ILE A 46 -2.96 -17.83 -16.82
C ILE A 46 -2.67 -16.61 -15.96
N VAL A 47 -3.58 -15.64 -15.98
CA VAL A 47 -3.55 -14.43 -15.16
C VAL A 47 -4.77 -14.42 -14.26
N PHE A 48 -4.54 -14.30 -12.95
CA PHE A 48 -5.57 -13.96 -11.96
C PHE A 48 -5.48 -12.50 -11.59
N THR A 49 -6.62 -11.82 -11.49
CA THR A 49 -6.63 -10.40 -11.18
C THR A 49 -7.62 -10.05 -10.07
N SER A 50 -7.24 -9.10 -9.22
CA SER A 50 -8.12 -8.43 -8.26
C SER A 50 -7.89 -6.94 -8.38
N CYS A 51 -8.52 -6.32 -9.38
CA CYS A 51 -8.40 -4.92 -9.73
C CYS A 51 -9.78 -4.30 -9.99
N HIS A 52 -9.83 -3.00 -10.24
CA HIS A 52 -11.06 -2.36 -10.73
C HIS A 52 -11.51 -3.00 -12.04
N PRO A 53 -12.83 -3.22 -12.28
CA PRO A 53 -13.33 -3.94 -13.46
C PRO A 53 -12.83 -3.42 -14.81
N VAL A 54 -12.61 -2.11 -14.94
CA VAL A 54 -12.06 -1.50 -16.17
C VAL A 54 -10.60 -1.92 -16.39
N ILE A 55 -9.81 -2.00 -15.32
CA ILE A 55 -8.42 -2.48 -15.38
C ILE A 55 -8.39 -3.96 -15.72
N GLU A 56 -9.28 -4.78 -15.15
CA GLU A 56 -9.37 -6.21 -15.47
C GLU A 56 -9.71 -6.47 -16.94
N LYS A 57 -10.68 -5.70 -17.49
CA LYS A 57 -10.99 -5.75 -18.92
C LYS A 57 -9.79 -5.40 -19.80
N TRP A 58 -9.03 -4.39 -19.41
CA TRP A 58 -7.81 -4.01 -20.12
C TRP A 58 -6.72 -5.09 -20.01
N LEU A 59 -6.52 -5.69 -18.83
CA LEU A 59 -5.58 -6.81 -18.65
C LEU A 59 -5.93 -7.99 -19.54
N ALA A 60 -7.23 -8.28 -19.72
CA ALA A 60 -7.70 -9.32 -20.64
C ALA A 60 -7.35 -9.04 -22.11
N THR A 61 -7.12 -7.78 -22.51
CA THR A 61 -6.60 -7.47 -23.85
C THR A 61 -5.10 -7.80 -24.00
N LEU A 62 -4.35 -7.87 -22.90
CA LEU A 62 -2.94 -8.25 -22.88
C LEU A 62 -2.76 -9.77 -22.85
N ASN A 63 -3.68 -10.47 -22.18
CA ASN A 63 -3.71 -11.94 -22.11
C ASN A 63 -5.15 -12.42 -21.97
N SER A 64 -5.63 -13.17 -22.98
CA SER A 64 -7.01 -13.67 -23.02
C SER A 64 -7.34 -14.69 -21.93
N CYS A 65 -6.33 -15.33 -21.32
CA CYS A 65 -6.49 -16.24 -20.19
C CYS A 65 -6.47 -15.48 -18.85
N THR A 66 -7.18 -14.36 -18.76
CA THR A 66 -7.29 -13.53 -17.56
C THR A 66 -8.62 -13.79 -16.85
N TYR A 67 -8.53 -14.09 -15.54
CA TYR A 67 -9.67 -14.44 -14.68
C TYR A 67 -9.73 -13.50 -13.46
N SER A 68 -10.90 -12.90 -13.23
CA SER A 68 -11.15 -12.07 -12.07
C SER A 68 -11.30 -12.93 -10.80
N LEU A 69 -10.69 -12.50 -9.72
CA LEU A 69 -10.89 -13.05 -8.36
C LEU A 69 -11.98 -12.29 -7.58
N GLN A 70 -12.56 -11.23 -8.15
CA GLN A 70 -13.56 -10.40 -7.48
C GLN A 70 -14.85 -11.17 -7.12
N HIS A 71 -15.20 -12.18 -7.91
CA HIS A 71 -16.36 -13.04 -7.63
C HIS A 71 -16.24 -13.85 -6.33
N LEU A 72 -15.03 -13.94 -5.76
CA LEU A 72 -14.81 -14.61 -4.49
C LEU A 72 -15.24 -13.77 -3.28
N TYR A 73 -15.41 -12.45 -3.45
CA TYR A 73 -16.02 -11.60 -2.45
C TYR A 73 -17.53 -11.86 -2.42
N ALA A 74 -18.10 -11.89 -1.22
CA ALA A 74 -19.53 -11.99 -1.00
C ALA A 74 -19.92 -11.21 0.25
N ASP A 75 -21.15 -10.73 0.29
CA ASP A 75 -21.72 -10.06 1.45
C ASP A 75 -21.68 -11.00 2.67
N ASN A 76 -21.36 -10.44 3.82
CA ASN A 76 -21.25 -11.17 5.10
C ASN A 76 -20.19 -12.29 5.14
N LYS A 77 -19.30 -12.34 4.17
CA LYS A 77 -18.21 -13.32 4.14
C LYS A 77 -16.93 -12.73 4.75
N ASP A 78 -16.32 -13.46 5.68
CA ASP A 78 -15.02 -13.11 6.24
C ASP A 78 -13.97 -12.99 5.13
N ARG A 79 -13.29 -11.84 5.07
CA ARG A 79 -12.23 -11.54 4.08
C ARG A 79 -11.09 -12.56 4.13
N ARG A 80 -10.81 -13.16 5.28
CA ARG A 80 -9.78 -14.21 5.41
C ARG A 80 -10.10 -15.43 4.56
N ASN A 81 -11.38 -15.85 4.52
CA ASN A 81 -11.82 -16.97 3.68
C ASN A 81 -11.71 -16.62 2.18
N THR A 82 -12.03 -15.38 1.81
CA THR A 82 -11.87 -14.88 0.44
C THR A 82 -10.40 -14.92 0.02
N TYR A 83 -9.50 -14.45 0.88
CA TYR A 83 -8.06 -14.44 0.59
C TYR A 83 -7.46 -15.85 0.49
N GLN A 84 -7.91 -16.79 1.32
CA GLN A 84 -7.52 -18.19 1.19
C GLN A 84 -7.99 -18.82 -0.14
N GLN A 85 -9.19 -18.50 -0.59
CA GLN A 85 -9.71 -18.97 -1.88
C GLN A 85 -8.94 -18.36 -3.06
N MET A 86 -8.60 -17.07 -3.02
CA MET A 86 -7.77 -16.43 -4.03
C MET A 86 -6.38 -17.10 -4.11
N GLN A 87 -5.76 -17.33 -2.98
CA GLN A 87 -4.48 -18.03 -2.87
C GLN A 87 -4.57 -19.46 -3.42
N ALA A 88 -5.59 -20.21 -3.02
CA ALA A 88 -5.81 -21.58 -3.49
C ALA A 88 -5.99 -21.67 -5.01
N ALA A 89 -6.74 -20.73 -5.61
CA ALA A 89 -6.94 -20.67 -7.05
C ALA A 89 -5.63 -20.47 -7.81
N MET A 90 -4.79 -19.54 -7.39
CA MET A 90 -3.48 -19.31 -8.02
C MET A 90 -2.55 -20.51 -7.86
N LEU A 91 -2.44 -21.06 -6.64
CA LEU A 91 -1.54 -22.18 -6.36
C LEU A 91 -1.96 -23.48 -7.06
N ALA A 92 -3.26 -23.71 -7.27
CA ALA A 92 -3.73 -24.86 -8.06
C ALA A 92 -3.12 -24.87 -9.45
N GLU A 93 -3.07 -23.72 -10.12
CA GLU A 93 -2.52 -23.62 -11.46
C GLU A 93 -0.99 -23.67 -11.49
N VAL A 94 -0.32 -23.18 -10.45
CA VAL A 94 1.13 -23.36 -10.28
C VAL A 94 1.48 -24.85 -10.16
N ARG A 95 0.72 -25.59 -9.35
CA ARG A 95 0.87 -27.05 -9.17
C ARG A 95 0.61 -27.83 -10.47
N ASN A 96 -0.22 -27.27 -11.35
CA ASN A 96 -0.46 -27.78 -12.73
C ASN A 96 0.67 -27.40 -13.71
N ASN A 97 1.83 -26.98 -13.21
CA ASN A 97 3.02 -26.60 -13.97
C ASN A 97 2.85 -25.37 -14.87
N LYS A 98 1.88 -24.50 -14.60
CA LYS A 98 1.65 -23.28 -15.38
C LYS A 98 2.51 -22.11 -14.89
N LYS A 99 2.76 -21.17 -15.79
CA LYS A 99 3.26 -19.83 -15.48
C LYS A 99 2.08 -18.97 -15.06
N VAL A 100 1.92 -18.77 -13.78
CA VAL A 100 0.80 -18.04 -13.18
C VAL A 100 1.21 -16.61 -12.87
N VAL A 101 0.38 -15.65 -13.24
CA VAL A 101 0.50 -14.24 -12.82
C VAL A 101 -0.68 -13.89 -11.94
N GLY A 102 -0.41 -13.31 -10.77
CA GLY A 102 -1.39 -12.63 -9.92
C GLY A 102 -1.26 -11.11 -10.10
N ALA A 103 -2.24 -10.47 -10.70
CA ALA A 103 -2.25 -9.02 -10.93
C ALA A 103 -3.14 -8.33 -9.88
N PHE A 104 -2.52 -7.51 -9.01
CA PHE A 104 -3.20 -6.79 -7.93
C PHE A 104 -2.98 -5.29 -8.10
N TYR A 105 -4.05 -4.49 -7.96
CA TYR A 105 -3.97 -3.05 -8.19
C TYR A 105 -2.85 -2.39 -7.36
N GLY A 106 -2.28 -1.32 -7.87
CA GLY A 106 -1.17 -0.62 -7.23
C GLY A 106 0.11 -1.45 -7.23
N HIS A 107 0.69 -1.63 -6.07
CA HIS A 107 1.83 -2.50 -5.79
C HIS A 107 1.34 -3.79 -5.11
N PRO A 108 1.68 -4.98 -5.62
CA PRO A 108 1.11 -6.24 -5.14
C PRO A 108 1.50 -6.60 -3.69
N GLY A 109 2.47 -5.91 -3.11
CA GLY A 109 2.94 -6.15 -1.75
C GLY A 109 2.62 -5.03 -0.75
N VAL A 110 1.87 -3.99 -1.14
CA VAL A 110 1.52 -2.87 -0.26
C VAL A 110 0.06 -3.02 0.18
N PHE A 111 -0.16 -3.20 1.48
CA PHE A 111 -1.47 -3.48 2.09
C PHE A 111 -2.24 -4.63 1.41
N ALA A 112 -1.51 -5.64 0.92
CA ALA A 112 -2.04 -6.77 0.18
C ALA A 112 -1.54 -8.10 0.76
N GLN A 113 -2.41 -8.87 1.41
CA GLN A 113 -2.04 -10.12 2.09
C GLN A 113 -1.87 -11.29 1.10
N VAL A 114 -2.75 -11.40 0.11
CA VAL A 114 -2.84 -12.55 -0.81
C VAL A 114 -1.54 -12.80 -1.56
N PRO A 115 -0.89 -11.81 -2.19
CA PRO A 115 0.39 -12.02 -2.88
C PRO A 115 1.49 -12.54 -1.97
N HIS A 116 1.64 -11.97 -0.76
CA HIS A 116 2.66 -12.40 0.19
C HIS A 116 2.48 -13.87 0.60
N HIS A 117 1.26 -14.26 0.98
CA HIS A 117 0.97 -15.63 1.39
C HIS A 117 1.11 -16.62 0.24
N SER A 118 0.66 -16.23 -0.97
CA SER A 118 0.79 -17.09 -2.16
C SER A 118 2.23 -17.35 -2.55
N ILE A 119 3.08 -16.30 -2.54
CA ILE A 119 4.52 -16.42 -2.83
C ILE A 119 5.20 -17.28 -1.78
N LYS A 120 4.91 -17.03 -0.49
CA LYS A 120 5.47 -17.82 0.61
C LYS A 120 5.15 -19.30 0.44
N GLN A 121 3.88 -19.64 0.26
CA GLN A 121 3.46 -21.03 0.12
C GLN A 121 4.01 -21.68 -1.15
N ALA A 122 4.00 -21.00 -2.30
CA ALA A 122 4.61 -21.53 -3.53
C ALA A 122 6.10 -21.85 -3.33
N THR A 123 6.83 -20.97 -2.64
CA THR A 123 8.26 -21.17 -2.33
C THR A 123 8.48 -22.35 -1.39
N GLU A 124 7.65 -22.49 -0.33
CA GLU A 124 7.68 -23.61 0.60
C GLU A 124 7.37 -24.96 -0.09
N GLU A 125 6.53 -24.94 -1.12
CA GLU A 125 6.23 -26.12 -1.95
C GLU A 125 7.32 -26.41 -3.02
N GLY A 126 8.34 -25.55 -3.15
CA GLY A 126 9.48 -25.72 -4.05
C GLY A 126 9.26 -25.18 -5.45
N PHE A 127 8.32 -24.26 -5.65
CA PHE A 127 8.12 -23.51 -6.89
C PHE A 127 8.90 -22.20 -6.90
N GLU A 128 9.28 -21.70 -8.06
CA GLU A 128 9.81 -20.35 -8.22
C GLU A 128 8.66 -19.35 -8.10
N ALA A 129 8.74 -18.45 -7.09
CA ALA A 129 7.72 -17.45 -6.86
C ALA A 129 8.32 -16.12 -6.41
N TRP A 130 7.84 -14.99 -6.96
CA TRP A 130 8.35 -13.65 -6.61
C TRP A 130 7.32 -12.57 -6.91
N MET A 131 7.69 -11.34 -6.58
CA MET A 131 6.89 -10.14 -6.81
C MET A 131 7.64 -9.16 -7.70
N GLU A 132 6.94 -8.54 -8.63
CA GLU A 132 7.42 -7.37 -9.36
C GLU A 132 6.69 -6.13 -8.84
N PRO A 133 7.43 -5.06 -8.52
CA PRO A 133 6.82 -3.85 -7.98
C PRO A 133 5.91 -3.16 -8.98
N GLY A 134 4.93 -2.44 -8.46
CA GLY A 134 4.07 -1.53 -9.19
C GLY A 134 4.02 -0.15 -8.52
N ILE A 135 3.44 0.83 -9.18
CA ILE A 135 3.20 2.15 -8.57
C ILE A 135 2.03 2.00 -7.59
N SER A 136 2.33 2.18 -6.30
CA SER A 136 1.36 2.05 -5.22
C SER A 136 0.59 3.34 -4.96
N ALA A 137 -0.45 3.25 -4.14
CA ALA A 137 -1.29 4.39 -3.80
C ALA A 137 -0.52 5.50 -3.06
N ASP A 138 0.51 5.16 -2.27
CA ASP A 138 1.35 6.15 -1.59
C ASP A 138 2.19 6.97 -2.59
N ALA A 139 2.74 6.33 -3.63
CA ALA A 139 3.46 7.03 -4.68
C ALA A 139 2.55 8.03 -5.42
N CYS A 140 1.29 7.64 -5.68
CA CYS A 140 0.29 8.56 -6.26
C CYS A 140 -0.04 9.69 -5.30
N LEU A 141 -0.30 9.39 -4.03
CA LEU A 141 -0.63 10.37 -3.00
C LEU A 141 0.46 11.43 -2.85
N TYR A 142 1.73 11.01 -2.81
CA TYR A 142 2.85 11.95 -2.72
C TYR A 142 2.92 12.90 -3.91
N ALA A 143 2.72 12.38 -5.11
CA ALA A 143 2.71 13.18 -6.33
C ALA A 143 1.52 14.14 -6.38
N ASP A 144 0.31 13.64 -6.09
CA ASP A 144 -0.94 14.39 -6.20
C ASP A 144 -1.05 15.50 -5.14
N MET A 145 -0.49 15.27 -3.95
CA MET A 145 -0.55 16.22 -2.82
C MET A 145 0.73 17.05 -2.65
N GLY A 146 1.77 16.80 -3.46
CA GLY A 146 3.05 17.50 -3.34
C GLY A 146 3.79 17.19 -2.03
N ILE A 147 3.67 15.96 -1.51
CA ILE A 147 4.30 15.55 -0.24
C ILE A 147 5.64 14.89 -0.54
N ASP A 148 6.71 15.43 0.05
CA ASP A 148 8.00 14.74 0.12
C ASP A 148 8.16 14.10 1.53
N PRO A 149 8.09 12.77 1.65
CA PRO A 149 8.27 12.10 2.94
C PRO A 149 9.68 12.29 3.53
N GLY A 150 10.65 12.73 2.72
CA GLY A 150 12.00 13.06 3.18
C GLY A 150 12.08 14.35 3.99
N ALA A 151 11.12 15.26 3.85
CA ALA A 151 11.14 16.57 4.52
C ALA A 151 10.77 16.46 6.02
N TYR A 152 9.71 15.74 6.34
CA TYR A 152 9.17 15.63 7.70
C TYR A 152 9.08 14.19 8.21
N GLY A 153 9.38 13.20 7.38
CA GLY A 153 9.06 11.82 7.65
C GLY A 153 7.58 11.50 7.36
N CYS A 154 7.27 10.22 7.31
CA CYS A 154 5.90 9.75 7.06
C CYS A 154 5.64 8.44 7.80
N GLN A 155 4.56 8.40 8.57
CA GLN A 155 4.05 7.22 9.24
C GLN A 155 2.81 6.73 8.50
N GLN A 156 2.75 5.44 8.21
CA GLN A 156 1.64 4.86 7.46
C GLN A 156 1.06 3.67 8.19
N PHE A 157 -0.27 3.64 8.34
CA PHE A 157 -0.99 2.54 8.97
C PHE A 157 -2.27 2.24 8.20
N GLU A 158 -2.73 1.02 8.28
CA GLU A 158 -4.13 0.71 7.98
C GLU A 158 -4.99 1.24 9.13
N ALA A 159 -6.10 1.91 8.81
CA ALA A 159 -6.87 2.68 9.78
C ALA A 159 -7.41 1.82 10.95
N SER A 160 -7.95 0.63 10.68
CA SER A 160 -8.43 -0.26 11.74
C SER A 160 -7.28 -0.82 12.57
N GLN A 161 -6.14 -1.14 11.95
CA GLN A 161 -4.94 -1.56 12.68
C GLN A 161 -4.42 -0.46 13.61
N PHE A 162 -4.45 0.79 13.15
CA PHE A 162 -4.11 1.92 13.99
C PHE A 162 -5.01 2.00 15.22
N MET A 163 -6.32 1.78 15.05
CA MET A 163 -7.30 1.83 16.15
C MET A 163 -7.20 0.63 17.11
N PHE A 164 -6.88 -0.56 16.60
CA PHE A 164 -6.91 -1.79 17.41
C PHE A 164 -5.65 -2.04 18.21
N TYR A 165 -4.54 -1.41 17.85
CA TYR A 165 -3.26 -1.60 18.53
C TYR A 165 -2.75 -0.29 19.13
N GLN A 166 -2.07 -0.39 20.28
CA GLN A 166 -1.42 0.75 20.88
C GLN A 166 -0.28 1.25 19.99
N ARG A 167 -0.51 2.38 19.32
CA ARG A 167 0.47 3.05 18.46
C ARG A 167 0.81 4.41 19.06
N LYS A 168 2.07 4.80 18.95
CA LYS A 168 2.52 6.18 19.26
C LYS A 168 2.76 6.89 17.95
N LEU A 169 2.21 8.08 17.81
CA LEU A 169 2.45 8.96 16.68
C LEU A 169 3.54 9.96 16.97
N ASP A 170 4.33 10.27 15.98
CA ASP A 170 5.14 11.48 15.92
C ASP A 170 4.34 12.55 15.16
N PRO A 171 3.76 13.53 15.84
CA PRO A 171 2.98 14.57 15.17
C PRO A 171 3.82 15.62 14.45
N SER A 172 5.15 15.50 14.41
CA SER A 172 6.03 16.29 13.56
C SER A 172 6.22 15.72 12.16
N ALA A 173 5.73 14.48 11.91
CA ALA A 173 5.74 13.80 10.62
C ALA A 173 4.33 13.75 10.02
N TYR A 174 4.25 13.46 8.72
CA TYR A 174 2.97 13.08 8.10
C TYR A 174 2.46 11.77 8.69
N VAL A 175 1.14 11.67 8.87
CA VAL A 175 0.45 10.41 9.19
C VAL A 175 -0.57 10.11 8.10
N ILE A 176 -0.48 8.91 7.52
CA ILE A 176 -1.39 8.44 6.48
C ILE A 176 -2.12 7.22 7.02
N LEU A 177 -3.45 7.29 7.11
CA LEU A 177 -4.30 6.19 7.50
C LEU A 177 -5.06 5.66 6.28
N TRP A 178 -4.60 4.52 5.80
CA TRP A 178 -5.16 3.83 4.65
C TRP A 178 -6.47 3.14 4.99
N GLN A 179 -7.34 2.97 3.97
CA GLN A 179 -8.62 2.27 4.10
C GLN A 179 -9.53 2.90 5.17
N LEU A 180 -9.60 4.23 5.19
CA LEU A 180 -10.44 4.98 6.13
C LEU A 180 -11.89 4.51 6.14
N GLY A 181 -12.42 4.08 4.98
CA GLY A 181 -13.77 3.54 4.86
C GLY A 181 -14.05 2.29 5.69
N HIS A 182 -13.01 1.60 6.16
CA HIS A 182 -13.11 0.44 7.04
C HIS A 182 -12.67 0.72 8.48
N ALA A 183 -12.33 1.95 8.83
CA ALA A 183 -11.82 2.31 10.13
C ALA A 183 -12.73 1.83 11.26
N GLY A 184 -12.18 1.01 12.17
CA GLY A 184 -12.92 0.46 13.32
C GLY A 184 -13.85 -0.71 13.02
N ASP A 185 -13.85 -1.27 11.79
CA ASP A 185 -14.66 -2.43 11.47
C ASP A 185 -14.13 -3.72 12.12
N LEU A 186 -14.90 -4.27 13.06
CA LEU A 186 -14.61 -5.53 13.73
C LEU A 186 -15.17 -6.76 13.00
N SER A 187 -16.04 -6.57 12.00
CA SER A 187 -16.75 -7.65 11.32
C SER A 187 -15.91 -8.38 10.28
N LEU A 188 -14.80 -7.76 9.81
CA LEU A 188 -13.98 -8.25 8.70
C LEU A 188 -14.78 -8.42 7.39
N THR A 189 -15.92 -7.74 7.26
CA THR A 189 -16.72 -7.72 6.03
C THR A 189 -16.42 -6.46 5.22
N PRO A 190 -16.62 -6.47 3.89
CA PRO A 190 -16.44 -5.28 3.07
C PRO A 190 -17.60 -4.30 3.27
N ARG A 191 -17.61 -3.55 4.38
CA ARG A 191 -18.61 -2.51 4.65
C ARG A 191 -17.97 -1.15 4.89
N LEU A 192 -18.67 -0.10 4.54
CA LEU A 192 -18.32 1.27 4.90
C LEU A 192 -18.74 1.52 6.35
N THR A 193 -17.79 1.94 7.20
CA THR A 193 -18.08 2.29 8.59
C THR A 193 -18.74 3.67 8.71
N GLY A 194 -19.48 3.88 9.79
CA GLY A 194 -20.29 5.08 10.01
C GLY A 194 -19.56 6.19 10.79
N ALA A 195 -20.32 7.22 11.11
CA ALA A 195 -19.83 8.33 11.93
C ALA A 195 -19.37 7.89 13.34
N PRO A 196 -20.02 6.91 14.03
CA PRO A 196 -19.55 6.48 15.35
C PRO A 196 -18.16 5.90 15.36
N GLU A 197 -17.81 5.03 14.40
CA GLU A 197 -16.47 4.44 14.30
C GLU A 197 -15.42 5.52 13.99
N ARG A 198 -15.76 6.47 13.12
CA ARG A 198 -14.87 7.60 12.81
C ARG A 198 -14.70 8.56 13.98
N GLN A 199 -15.73 8.71 14.84
CA GLN A 199 -15.60 9.50 16.07
C GLN A 199 -14.56 8.89 17.02
N VAL A 200 -14.56 7.56 17.18
CA VAL A 200 -13.51 6.89 17.98
C VAL A 200 -12.12 7.16 17.41
N LEU A 201 -11.95 7.12 16.09
CA LEU A 201 -10.68 7.47 15.46
C LEU A 201 -10.29 8.92 15.74
N VAL A 202 -11.24 9.86 15.64
CA VAL A 202 -10.99 11.28 15.96
C VAL A 202 -10.57 11.44 17.42
N ASP A 203 -11.26 10.81 18.36
CA ASP A 203 -10.93 10.89 19.79
C ASP A 203 -9.48 10.44 20.07
N MET A 204 -9.01 9.37 19.41
CA MET A 204 -7.61 8.93 19.48
C MET A 204 -6.64 9.96 18.89
N LEU A 205 -7.00 10.58 17.78
CA LEU A 205 -6.14 11.57 17.11
C LEU A 205 -6.07 12.91 17.86
N LEU A 206 -7.12 13.26 18.63
CA LEU A 206 -7.14 14.46 19.47
C LEU A 206 -6.10 14.42 20.61
N GLU A 207 -5.53 13.27 20.94
CA GLU A 207 -4.37 13.18 21.83
C GLU A 207 -3.11 13.85 21.25
N TYR A 208 -3.04 13.97 19.93
CA TYR A 208 -1.86 14.46 19.19
C TYR A 208 -2.10 15.77 18.46
N TYR A 209 -3.34 16.04 18.02
CA TYR A 209 -3.70 17.16 17.14
C TYR A 209 -4.85 17.98 17.71
N ALA A 210 -4.88 19.28 17.42
CA ALA A 210 -6.01 20.14 17.77
C ALA A 210 -7.28 19.76 16.98
N PRO A 211 -8.49 19.96 17.50
CA PRO A 211 -9.75 19.71 16.76
C PRO A 211 -9.82 20.44 15.43
N SER A 212 -9.27 21.64 15.35
CA SER A 212 -9.21 22.45 14.12
C SER A 212 -8.09 22.10 13.16
N HIS A 213 -7.26 21.08 13.48
CA HIS A 213 -6.17 20.66 12.60
C HIS A 213 -6.69 20.26 11.23
N GLN A 214 -6.09 20.78 10.15
CA GLN A 214 -6.50 20.48 8.80
C GLN A 214 -6.00 19.09 8.39
N VAL A 215 -6.92 18.26 7.94
CA VAL A 215 -6.65 16.92 7.42
C VAL A 215 -7.25 16.80 6.02
N ALA A 216 -6.70 15.92 5.21
CA ALA A 216 -7.23 15.67 3.87
C ALA A 216 -7.78 14.26 3.73
N ILE A 217 -8.91 14.12 3.04
CA ILE A 217 -9.39 12.86 2.50
C ILE A 217 -8.89 12.77 1.07
N TYR A 218 -8.12 11.72 0.80
CA TYR A 218 -7.51 11.48 -0.52
C TYR A 218 -8.06 10.19 -1.13
N GLU A 219 -8.35 10.25 -2.45
CA GLU A 219 -8.66 9.08 -3.27
C GLU A 219 -7.91 9.19 -4.61
N SER A 220 -7.12 8.18 -4.93
CA SER A 220 -6.40 8.11 -6.20
C SER A 220 -7.36 7.86 -7.37
N PRO A 221 -7.16 8.51 -8.52
CA PRO A 221 -7.90 8.19 -9.74
C PRO A 221 -7.53 6.78 -10.25
N PHE A 222 -8.45 6.16 -11.00
CA PHE A 222 -8.19 4.91 -11.71
C PHE A 222 -8.15 5.07 -13.24
N LEU A 223 -8.59 6.21 -13.77
CA LEU A 223 -8.48 6.56 -15.19
C LEU A 223 -7.50 7.71 -15.39
N PRO A 224 -6.75 7.73 -16.50
CA PRO A 224 -5.79 8.81 -16.80
C PRO A 224 -6.43 10.20 -16.97
N THR A 225 -7.75 10.24 -17.23
CA THR A 225 -8.53 11.47 -17.43
C THR A 225 -9.17 11.99 -16.14
N GLN A 226 -9.07 11.24 -15.07
CA GLN A 226 -9.61 11.63 -13.76
C GLN A 226 -8.58 12.42 -12.96
N GLN A 227 -9.06 13.36 -12.16
CA GLN A 227 -8.27 14.04 -11.15
C GLN A 227 -8.37 13.28 -9.82
N PRO A 228 -7.35 13.34 -8.95
CA PRO A 228 -7.47 12.84 -7.59
C PRO A 228 -8.54 13.61 -6.82
N ARG A 229 -9.24 12.92 -5.95
CA ARG A 229 -10.16 13.55 -5.01
C ARG A 229 -9.38 13.93 -3.75
N ILE A 230 -9.29 15.25 -3.46
CA ILE A 230 -8.60 15.77 -2.28
C ILE A 230 -9.54 16.75 -1.60
N ILE A 231 -10.04 16.39 -0.42
CA ILE A 231 -10.95 17.23 0.37
C ILE A 231 -10.29 17.58 1.69
N TRP A 232 -9.99 18.85 1.88
CA TRP A 232 -9.48 19.38 3.13
C TRP A 232 -10.61 19.73 4.07
N GLN A 233 -10.46 19.36 5.33
CA GLN A 233 -11.41 19.66 6.39
C GLN A 233 -10.74 19.66 7.75
N ARG A 234 -11.44 20.12 8.77
CA ARG A 234 -11.00 20.03 10.17
C ARG A 234 -11.07 18.58 10.64
N LEU A 235 -10.19 18.21 11.58
CA LEU A 235 -10.17 16.88 12.18
C LEU A 235 -11.50 16.54 12.89
N ASP A 236 -12.08 17.50 13.62
CA ASP A 236 -13.35 17.31 14.34
C ASP A 236 -14.59 17.17 13.42
N GLU A 237 -14.45 17.46 12.13
CA GLU A 237 -15.50 17.25 11.12
C GLU A 237 -15.45 15.86 10.46
N LEU A 238 -14.36 15.11 10.64
CA LEU A 238 -14.15 13.80 10.01
C LEU A 238 -15.28 12.79 10.24
N PRO A 239 -15.97 12.75 11.40
CA PRO A 239 -17.10 11.82 11.59
C PRO A 239 -18.24 11.99 10.57
N LYS A 240 -18.44 13.22 10.07
CA LYS A 240 -19.50 13.57 9.11
C LYS A 240 -19.01 13.62 7.66
N ALA A 241 -17.73 13.33 7.43
CA ALA A 241 -17.14 13.43 6.12
C ALA A 241 -17.77 12.45 5.11
N ASP A 242 -17.86 12.91 3.86
CA ASP A 242 -18.20 12.05 2.72
C ASP A 242 -16.96 11.22 2.34
N ILE A 243 -17.00 9.93 2.65
CA ILE A 243 -15.92 8.97 2.39
C ILE A 243 -16.44 7.76 1.61
N SER A 244 -15.51 7.09 0.93
CA SER A 244 -15.74 5.83 0.23
C SER A 244 -14.84 4.72 0.81
N LEU A 245 -14.99 3.49 0.31
CA LEU A 245 -14.15 2.36 0.71
C LEU A 245 -12.67 2.53 0.34
N ILE A 246 -12.37 3.41 -0.62
CA ILE A 246 -10.99 3.69 -1.09
C ILE A 246 -10.39 4.96 -0.48
N SER A 247 -11.15 5.67 0.37
CA SER A 247 -10.67 6.89 1.01
C SER A 247 -9.49 6.63 1.94
N THR A 248 -8.53 7.56 1.91
CA THR A 248 -7.33 7.60 2.76
C THR A 248 -7.33 8.91 3.54
N LEU A 249 -7.03 8.86 4.83
CA LEU A 249 -6.86 10.05 5.64
C LEU A 249 -5.39 10.47 5.63
N VAL A 250 -5.13 11.72 5.29
CA VAL A 250 -3.80 12.34 5.31
C VAL A 250 -3.79 13.43 6.38
N ILE A 251 -2.88 13.30 7.34
CA ILE A 251 -2.72 14.22 8.45
C ILE A 251 -1.34 14.88 8.31
N PRO A 252 -1.26 16.16 7.95
CA PRO A 252 -0.01 16.90 7.91
C PRO A 252 0.63 17.02 9.29
N PRO A 253 1.92 17.41 9.38
CA PRO A 253 2.58 17.72 10.64
C PRO A 253 1.80 18.74 11.46
N GLY A 254 1.49 18.40 12.71
CA GLY A 254 0.83 19.29 13.68
C GLY A 254 1.82 19.99 14.61
N ARG A 255 3.10 19.63 14.55
CA ARG A 255 4.19 20.20 15.34
C ARG A 255 5.41 20.45 14.47
N ARG A 256 6.24 21.40 14.86
CA ARG A 256 7.53 21.64 14.20
C ARG A 256 8.53 20.56 14.61
N LEU A 257 9.46 20.26 13.70
CA LEU A 257 10.66 19.49 14.03
C LEU A 257 11.51 20.27 15.03
N ILE A 258 11.91 19.62 16.11
CA ILE A 258 12.78 20.19 17.14
C ILE A 258 14.17 19.58 16.97
N PRO A 259 15.23 20.39 16.75
CA PRO A 259 16.59 19.88 16.63
C PRO A 259 17.00 19.11 17.89
N ASN A 260 17.74 18.03 17.71
CA ASN A 260 18.40 17.33 18.81
C ASN A 260 19.81 17.94 18.99
N ASP A 261 19.89 19.03 19.79
CA ASP A 261 21.11 19.82 19.96
C ASP A 261 22.28 18.98 20.50
N GLU A 262 22.00 18.04 21.40
CA GLU A 262 23.04 17.13 21.93
C GLU A 262 23.70 16.32 20.80
N ILE A 263 22.90 15.72 19.95
CA ILE A 263 23.40 14.93 18.81
C ILE A 263 24.10 15.82 17.79
N VAL A 264 23.54 17.01 17.51
CA VAL A 264 24.13 17.97 16.59
C VAL A 264 25.53 18.41 17.07
N ILE A 265 25.66 18.74 18.36
CA ILE A 265 26.95 19.11 18.98
C ILE A 265 27.96 17.95 18.89
N ARG A 266 27.51 16.73 19.22
CA ARG A 266 28.34 15.54 19.14
C ARG A 266 28.82 15.26 17.71
N LEU A 267 27.96 15.41 16.71
CA LEU A 267 28.33 15.26 15.30
C LEU A 267 29.32 16.35 14.87
N LYS A 268 29.13 17.61 15.28
CA LYS A 268 30.05 18.70 14.99
C LYS A 268 31.46 18.45 15.56
N SER A 269 31.57 17.76 16.70
CA SER A 269 32.88 17.41 17.28
C SER A 269 33.66 16.35 16.50
N ILE A 270 32.96 15.53 15.69
CA ILE A 270 33.57 14.50 14.83
C ILE A 270 34.14 15.12 13.55
N TYR A 271 33.55 16.22 13.08
CA TYR A 271 33.96 16.91 11.85
C TYR A 271 34.69 18.22 12.21
N PRO A 272 36.02 18.23 12.34
CA PRO A 272 36.77 19.47 12.63
C PRO A 272 36.54 20.51 11.53
N ALA A 273 36.68 21.78 11.89
CA ALA A 273 36.21 23.00 11.21
C ALA A 273 36.65 23.26 9.75
N SER A 274 37.29 22.31 9.06
CA SER A 274 37.69 22.43 7.65
C SER A 274 36.50 22.33 6.66
N HIS A 275 35.29 21.92 7.10
CA HIS A 275 34.09 21.79 6.29
C HIS A 275 32.97 22.79 6.67
N GLY A 276 33.29 23.80 7.46
CA GLY A 276 32.32 24.71 8.09
C GLY A 276 31.91 25.93 7.26
N LYS A 277 31.38 25.73 6.06
CA LYS A 277 30.63 26.78 5.34
C LYS A 277 29.32 26.24 4.76
N ASN A 278 28.42 25.68 5.54
CA ASN A 278 26.98 25.53 5.19
C ASN A 278 26.22 24.57 6.12
N THR A 279 26.45 24.63 7.43
CA THR A 279 25.67 23.78 8.35
C THR A 279 24.25 24.33 8.64
N ASN A 280 23.94 25.57 8.30
CA ASN A 280 22.61 26.15 8.50
C ASN A 280 21.60 25.75 7.41
N LYS A 281 22.05 25.25 6.26
CA LYS A 281 21.17 24.77 5.19
C LYS A 281 20.69 23.32 5.34
N ALA A 282 21.31 22.54 6.21
CA ALA A 282 20.95 21.14 6.43
C ALA A 282 19.83 20.94 7.46
N LEU A 283 19.44 22.00 8.18
CA LEU A 283 18.41 21.94 9.22
C LEU A 283 17.09 22.62 8.80
N GLY A 284 16.85 22.78 7.50
CA GLY A 284 15.54 23.11 6.94
C GLY A 284 15.00 24.46 7.43
N GLU A 285 15.48 25.59 6.87
CA GLU A 285 14.68 26.80 6.77
C GLU A 285 13.79 26.75 5.53
#